data_f0f8bcf2c0e11ef81519bbc130af3784
#
_entry.id   f0f8bcf2c0e11ef81519bbc130af3784
#
_cell.length_a   1.000
_cell.length_b   1.000
_cell.length_c   1.000
_cell.angle_alpha   90.00
_cell.angle_beta   90.00
_cell.angle_gamma   90.00
#
_symmetry.space_group_name_H-M   'P 1'
#
loop_
_entity.id
_entity.type
_entity.pdbx_description
1 polymer ?
#
loop_
_entity_poly.entity_id
_entity_poly.type
_entity_poly.pdbx_seq_one_letter_code
_entity_poly.pdbx_strand_id
1 'polypeptide(L)'
;MSLMIFLLIAAGSLGAIYLIIRLVRAVRVYLTFRGNRLVSCPENHRRAAVRVAAGKAALRAVAGKEQLRLSSCSRWAERQACGQPCLAQIEEAPKACLVWTIINRWYQGERCAYCRKLFGEIHWHDHPPALLNRECKTIEWNQIAPENLQEMLGTHRPVCWSCHMAETFRREHPEKFVDRPSTPLRMSLYH
;
A
#
# COMPACT_ATOMS: atom_id res chain seq x y z
N MET A 1 -3.39 44.91 -37.17
CA MET A 1 -4.36 44.11 -36.40
C MET A 1 -4.00 42.65 -36.30
N SER A 2 -3.53 41.99 -37.37
CA SER A 2 -3.10 40.56 -37.36
C SER A 2 -1.94 40.24 -36.41
N LEU A 3 -0.86 41.02 -36.40
CA LEU A 3 0.32 40.72 -35.58
C LEU A 3 0.01 40.72 -34.06
N MET A 4 -0.79 41.68 -33.62
CA MET A 4 -1.19 41.79 -32.22
C MET A 4 -2.02 40.57 -31.77
N ILE A 5 -2.91 40.05 -32.62
CA ILE A 5 -3.70 38.87 -32.38
C ILE A 5 -2.79 37.63 -32.27
N PHE A 6 -1.81 37.48 -33.18
CA PHE A 6 -0.83 36.38 -33.11
C PHE A 6 0.00 36.40 -31.83
N LEU A 7 0.43 37.58 -31.39
CA LEU A 7 1.20 37.71 -30.12
C LEU A 7 0.36 37.36 -28.91
N LEU A 8 -0.92 37.76 -28.90
CA LEU A 8 -1.84 37.39 -27.79
C LEU A 8 -2.11 35.88 -27.74
N ILE A 9 -2.30 35.25 -28.90
CA ILE A 9 -2.49 33.78 -28.98
C ILE A 9 -1.22 33.06 -28.53
N ALA A 10 -0.04 33.52 -28.99
CA ALA A 10 1.23 32.94 -28.60
C ALA A 10 1.49 33.07 -27.07
N ALA A 11 1.24 34.24 -26.50
CA ALA A 11 1.38 34.48 -25.08
C ALA A 11 0.38 33.63 -24.27
N GLY A 12 -0.87 33.52 -24.73
CA GLY A 12 -1.89 32.69 -24.11
C GLY A 12 -1.54 31.19 -24.13
N SER A 13 -1.01 30.70 -25.27
CA SER A 13 -0.59 29.30 -25.41
C SER A 13 0.61 28.97 -24.52
N LEU A 14 1.61 29.85 -24.43
CA LEU A 14 2.76 29.69 -23.53
C LEU A 14 2.31 29.66 -22.05
N GLY A 15 1.39 30.56 -21.68
CA GLY A 15 0.79 30.57 -20.34
C GLY A 15 0.05 29.27 -20.00
N ALA A 16 -0.74 28.77 -20.95
CA ALA A 16 -1.45 27.51 -20.78
C ALA A 16 -0.48 26.31 -20.62
N ILE A 17 0.54 26.23 -21.46
CA ILE A 17 1.57 25.18 -21.37
C ILE A 17 2.28 25.23 -20.01
N TYR A 18 2.67 26.42 -19.56
CA TYR A 18 3.28 26.61 -18.25
C TYR A 18 2.39 26.11 -17.11
N LEU A 19 1.12 26.46 -17.12
CA LEU A 19 0.15 25.99 -16.12
C LEU A 19 -0.03 24.47 -16.14
N ILE A 20 -0.10 23.87 -17.33
CA ILE A 20 -0.20 22.41 -17.48
C ILE A 20 1.03 21.72 -16.88
N ILE A 21 2.24 22.22 -17.16
CA ILE A 21 3.48 21.66 -16.59
C ILE A 21 3.44 21.72 -15.05
N ARG A 22 3.02 22.86 -14.49
CA ARG A 22 2.90 23.04 -13.04
C ARG A 22 1.88 22.08 -12.42
N LEU A 23 0.73 21.92 -13.08
CA LEU A 23 -0.32 20.99 -12.63
C LEU A 23 0.16 19.55 -12.69
N VAL A 24 0.80 19.13 -13.79
CA VAL A 24 1.35 17.76 -13.93
C VAL A 24 2.38 17.50 -12.84
N ARG A 25 3.25 18.47 -12.53
CA ARG A 25 4.23 18.35 -11.45
C ARG A 25 3.52 18.16 -10.09
N ALA A 26 2.52 18.98 -9.79
CA ALA A 26 1.75 18.88 -8.54
C ALA A 26 1.07 17.51 -8.40
N VAL A 27 0.43 17.02 -9.47
CA VAL A 27 -0.21 15.71 -9.50
C VAL A 27 0.81 14.59 -9.27
N ARG A 28 1.98 14.65 -9.93
CA ARG A 28 3.05 13.66 -9.73
C ARG A 28 3.53 13.65 -8.28
N VAL A 29 3.79 14.81 -7.67
CA VAL A 29 4.20 14.92 -6.27
C VAL A 29 3.12 14.33 -5.36
N TYR A 30 1.85 14.69 -5.56
CA TYR A 30 0.75 14.13 -4.79
C TYR A 30 0.68 12.61 -4.88
N LEU A 31 0.69 12.06 -6.09
CA LEU A 31 0.62 10.62 -6.33
C LEU A 31 1.85 9.87 -5.79
N THR A 32 3.03 10.49 -5.85
CA THR A 32 4.26 9.90 -5.31
C THR A 32 4.23 9.82 -3.80
N PHE A 33 3.74 10.85 -3.11
CA PHE A 33 3.83 10.94 -1.65
C PHE A 33 2.55 10.57 -0.89
N ARG A 34 1.44 10.30 -1.56
CA ARG A 34 0.21 9.82 -0.90
C ARG A 34 0.38 8.41 -0.32
N GLY A 35 -0.40 8.10 0.72
CA GLY A 35 -0.48 6.78 1.34
C GLY A 35 0.39 6.61 2.59
N ASN A 36 0.16 5.50 3.29
CA ASN A 36 0.91 5.13 4.49
C ASN A 36 2.27 4.57 4.10
N ARG A 37 3.28 4.92 4.87
CA ARG A 37 4.66 4.49 4.67
C ARG A 37 5.21 3.89 5.94
N LEU A 38 6.07 2.91 5.77
CA LEU A 38 6.80 2.31 6.87
C LEU A 38 8.26 2.74 6.76
N VAL A 39 8.74 3.44 7.78
CA VAL A 39 10.11 3.93 7.87
C VAL A 39 10.78 3.45 9.15
N SER A 40 12.10 3.37 9.16
CA SER A 40 12.85 3.19 10.40
C SER A 40 13.07 4.55 11.05
N CYS A 41 12.61 4.70 12.29
CA CYS A 41 12.87 5.93 13.02
C CYS A 41 14.36 6.03 13.39
N PRO A 42 15.09 7.08 12.96
CA PRO A 42 16.52 7.20 13.22
C PRO A 42 16.89 7.28 14.70
N GLU A 43 15.94 7.68 15.56
CA GLU A 43 16.20 7.86 16.98
C GLU A 43 16.23 6.57 17.80
N ASN A 44 15.38 5.60 17.45
CA ASN A 44 15.27 4.35 18.21
C ASN A 44 15.34 3.10 17.35
N HIS A 45 15.59 3.26 16.04
CA HIS A 45 15.67 2.18 15.04
C HIS A 45 14.41 1.29 14.94
N ARG A 46 13.29 1.69 15.56
CA ARG A 46 12.02 0.98 15.45
C ARG A 46 11.25 1.41 14.20
N ARG A 47 10.43 0.52 13.69
CA ARG A 47 9.54 0.82 12.57
C ARG A 47 8.46 1.81 13.04
N ALA A 48 8.17 2.78 12.19
CA ALA A 48 7.11 3.76 12.40
C ALA A 48 6.26 3.88 11.14
N ALA A 49 4.95 3.85 11.33
CA ALA A 49 4.02 4.18 10.28
C ALA A 49 3.88 5.69 10.18
N VAL A 50 4.10 6.23 9.00
CA VAL A 50 4.06 7.66 8.74
C VAL A 50 3.21 7.98 7.51
N ARG A 51 2.64 9.16 7.51
CA ARG A 51 1.95 9.71 6.35
C ARG A 51 2.51 11.09 6.04
N VAL A 52 2.85 11.31 4.77
CA VAL A 52 3.30 12.62 4.28
C VAL A 52 2.10 13.51 4.00
N ALA A 53 2.23 14.80 4.24
CA ALA A 53 1.25 15.83 3.87
C ALA A 53 1.27 16.07 2.36
N ALA A 54 0.96 15.05 1.55
CA ALA A 54 1.12 15.04 0.10
C ALA A 54 0.39 16.19 -0.60
N GLY A 55 -0.81 16.58 -0.12
CA GLY A 55 -1.53 17.73 -0.67
C GLY A 55 -0.78 19.05 -0.47
N LYS A 56 -0.20 19.26 0.72
CA LYS A 56 0.62 20.46 1.00
C LYS A 56 1.93 20.44 0.18
N ALA A 57 2.54 19.27 0.03
CA ALA A 57 3.73 19.12 -0.82
C ALA A 57 3.43 19.43 -2.30
N ALA A 58 2.32 18.94 -2.83
CA ALA A 58 1.85 19.21 -4.18
C ALA A 58 1.60 20.70 -4.42
N LEU A 59 0.92 21.40 -3.51
CA LEU A 59 0.69 22.84 -3.59
C LEU A 59 2.00 23.63 -3.58
N ARG A 60 2.96 23.24 -2.74
CA ARG A 60 4.29 23.87 -2.69
C ARG A 60 5.09 23.61 -3.96
N ALA A 61 4.94 22.44 -4.57
CA ALA A 61 5.58 22.11 -5.83
C ALA A 61 5.10 23.01 -6.98
N VAL A 62 3.83 23.47 -6.97
CA VAL A 62 3.35 24.51 -7.89
C VAL A 62 4.13 25.81 -7.71
N ALA A 63 4.46 26.19 -6.49
CA ALA A 63 5.24 27.38 -6.19
C ALA A 63 6.76 27.19 -6.36
N GLY A 64 7.22 26.00 -6.82
CA GLY A 64 8.65 25.71 -7.00
C GLY A 64 9.42 25.41 -5.72
N LYS A 65 8.74 25.26 -4.59
CA LYS A 65 9.33 24.94 -3.28
C LYS A 65 9.01 23.50 -2.93
N GLU A 66 9.97 22.61 -3.00
CA GLU A 66 9.81 21.21 -2.58
C GLU A 66 10.19 21.09 -1.10
N GLN A 67 9.21 20.94 -0.25
CA GLN A 67 9.42 20.67 1.17
C GLN A 67 8.41 19.64 1.64
N LEU A 68 8.90 18.47 2.00
CA LEU A 68 8.07 17.45 2.61
C LEU A 68 7.86 17.73 4.10
N ARG A 69 6.71 17.32 4.59
CA ARG A 69 6.38 17.27 6.03
C ARG A 69 5.48 16.08 6.28
N LEU A 70 5.59 15.49 7.44
CA LEU A 70 4.65 14.45 7.86
C LEU A 70 3.30 15.10 8.24
N SER A 71 2.23 14.40 7.95
CA SER A 71 0.88 14.70 8.45
C SER A 71 0.53 13.85 9.67
N SER A 72 1.13 12.65 9.79
CA SER A 72 0.99 11.76 10.93
C SER A 72 2.20 10.84 11.09
N CYS A 73 2.44 10.42 12.32
CA CYS A 73 3.44 9.41 12.67
C CYS A 73 2.90 8.60 13.86
N SER A 74 2.98 7.28 13.81
CA SER A 74 2.52 6.39 14.90
C SER A 74 3.23 6.66 16.23
N ARG A 75 4.41 7.28 16.20
CA ARG A 75 5.19 7.62 17.38
C ARG A 75 4.92 9.02 17.97
N TRP A 76 4.10 9.83 17.35
CA TRP A 76 3.82 11.19 17.88
C TRP A 76 3.09 11.18 19.23
N ALA A 77 2.39 10.08 19.57
CA ALA A 77 1.84 9.91 20.91
C ALA A 77 2.92 9.89 22.01
N GLU A 78 4.10 9.32 21.68
CA GLU A 78 5.24 9.22 22.60
C GLU A 78 6.15 10.46 22.54
N ARG A 79 6.22 11.12 21.38
CA ARG A 79 7.15 12.23 21.14
C ARG A 79 6.57 13.29 20.18
N GLN A 80 6.04 14.35 20.76
CA GLN A 80 5.40 15.43 20.00
C GLN A 80 6.40 16.35 19.26
N ALA A 81 7.60 16.55 19.78
CA ALA A 81 8.63 17.42 19.20
C ALA A 81 9.67 16.61 18.44
N CYS A 82 9.33 16.14 17.21
CA CYS A 82 10.24 15.42 16.35
C CYS A 82 10.64 16.27 15.13
N GLY A 83 11.95 16.38 14.85
CA GLY A 83 12.49 17.08 13.67
C GLY A 83 12.24 16.36 12.35
N GLN A 84 11.57 15.21 12.36
CA GLN A 84 11.18 14.41 11.18
C GLN A 84 12.37 13.93 10.31
N PRO A 85 13.47 13.43 10.91
CA PRO A 85 14.64 13.02 10.11
C PRO A 85 14.38 11.80 9.21
N CYS A 86 13.30 11.06 9.47
CA CYS A 86 12.86 9.94 8.63
C CYS A 86 12.37 10.38 7.23
N LEU A 87 12.13 11.68 6.98
CA LEU A 87 11.76 12.18 5.67
C LEU A 87 12.84 11.91 4.62
N ALA A 88 14.12 11.92 5.00
CA ALA A 88 15.22 11.60 4.08
C ALA A 88 15.05 10.19 3.46
N GLN A 89 14.62 9.18 4.23
CA GLN A 89 14.36 7.84 3.73
C GLN A 89 13.20 7.82 2.70
N ILE A 90 12.20 8.68 2.90
CA ILE A 90 11.06 8.79 1.99
C ILE A 90 11.46 9.51 0.70
N GLU A 91 12.33 10.52 0.77
CA GLU A 91 12.83 11.25 -0.38
C GLU A 91 13.73 10.36 -1.25
N GLU A 92 14.61 9.58 -0.62
CA GLU A 92 15.51 8.65 -1.30
C GLU A 92 14.77 7.52 -2.02
N ALA A 93 13.79 6.90 -1.33
CA ALA A 93 13.08 5.75 -1.86
C ALA A 93 11.55 5.82 -1.65
N PRO A 94 10.85 6.78 -2.30
CA PRO A 94 9.45 7.09 -2.01
C PRO A 94 8.49 5.93 -2.26
N LYS A 95 8.80 5.02 -3.17
CA LYS A 95 7.99 3.84 -3.46
C LYS A 95 8.35 2.66 -2.58
N ALA A 96 9.60 2.50 -2.18
CA ALA A 96 10.05 1.33 -1.43
C ALA A 96 9.47 1.29 -0.01
N CYS A 97 9.29 2.44 0.63
CA CYS A 97 8.70 2.56 1.96
C CYS A 97 7.16 2.58 1.97
N LEU A 98 6.51 2.59 0.80
CA LEU A 98 5.05 2.59 0.72
C LEU A 98 4.52 1.22 1.17
N VAL A 99 3.64 1.21 2.17
CA VAL A 99 3.02 -0.01 2.73
C VAL A 99 2.44 -0.90 1.63
N TRP A 100 1.74 -0.30 0.68
CA TRP A 100 1.21 -0.99 -0.49
C TRP A 100 2.26 -1.73 -1.32
N THR A 101 3.41 -1.10 -1.58
CA THR A 101 4.50 -1.72 -2.34
C THR A 101 5.14 -2.87 -1.58
N ILE A 102 5.27 -2.73 -0.25
CA ILE A 102 5.81 -3.78 0.62
C ILE A 102 4.89 -5.01 0.57
N ILE A 103 3.58 -4.80 0.73
CA ILE A 103 2.60 -5.88 0.70
C ILE A 103 2.56 -6.56 -0.67
N ASN A 104 2.49 -5.80 -1.77
CA ASN A 104 2.50 -6.36 -3.12
C ASN A 104 3.74 -7.22 -3.38
N ARG A 105 4.91 -6.73 -2.98
CA ARG A 105 6.16 -7.48 -3.14
C ARG A 105 6.16 -8.78 -2.36
N TRP A 106 5.57 -8.77 -1.17
CA TRP A 106 5.49 -9.97 -0.33
C TRP A 106 4.63 -11.07 -0.97
N TYR A 107 3.54 -10.72 -1.65
CA TYR A 107 2.73 -11.71 -2.37
C TYR A 107 3.39 -12.22 -3.65
N GLN A 108 4.36 -11.52 -4.22
CA GLN A 108 5.01 -11.93 -5.47
C GLN A 108 5.76 -13.24 -5.29
N GLY A 109 5.38 -14.26 -6.09
CA GLY A 109 5.98 -15.59 -6.04
C GLY A 109 5.46 -16.49 -4.92
N GLU A 110 4.62 -15.97 -4.03
CA GLU A 110 4.00 -16.75 -2.97
C GLU A 110 2.82 -17.61 -3.47
N ARG A 111 2.45 -18.60 -2.66
CA ARG A 111 1.31 -19.48 -2.92
C ARG A 111 0.30 -19.38 -1.79
N CYS A 112 -0.98 -19.43 -2.15
CA CYS A 112 -2.06 -19.47 -1.16
C CYS A 112 -1.87 -20.65 -0.19
N ALA A 113 -1.96 -20.39 1.10
CA ALA A 113 -1.76 -21.39 2.16
C ALA A 113 -2.77 -22.57 2.05
N TYR A 114 -3.96 -22.32 1.53
CA TYR A 114 -5.01 -23.33 1.38
C TYR A 114 -4.99 -24.02 0.02
N CYS A 115 -5.23 -23.31 -1.07
CA CYS A 115 -5.38 -23.92 -2.40
C CYS A 115 -4.07 -24.07 -3.20
N ARG A 116 -2.94 -23.58 -2.66
CA ARG A 116 -1.60 -23.65 -3.28
C ARG A 116 -1.46 -22.91 -4.62
N LYS A 117 -2.49 -22.21 -5.07
CA LYS A 117 -2.44 -21.39 -6.28
C LYS A 117 -1.42 -20.27 -6.11
N LEU A 118 -0.59 -20.05 -7.13
CA LEU A 118 0.37 -18.95 -7.18
C LEU A 118 -0.39 -17.62 -7.25
N PHE A 119 0.08 -16.61 -6.52
CA PHE A 119 -0.44 -15.26 -6.67
C PHE A 119 0.08 -14.66 -7.97
N GLY A 120 -0.87 -14.22 -8.80
CA GLY A 120 -0.60 -13.41 -9.99
C GLY A 120 -0.82 -11.93 -9.71
N GLU A 121 -1.38 -11.21 -10.66
CA GLU A 121 -1.84 -9.84 -10.44
C GLU A 121 -2.96 -9.80 -9.40
N ILE A 122 -2.83 -8.91 -8.42
CA ILE A 122 -3.77 -8.80 -7.31
C ILE A 122 -4.74 -7.65 -7.58
N HIS A 123 -6.02 -7.99 -7.67
CA HIS A 123 -7.12 -7.02 -7.82
C HIS A 123 -7.61 -6.56 -6.44
N TRP A 124 -6.89 -5.60 -5.88
CA TRP A 124 -7.09 -5.15 -4.50
C TRP A 124 -8.45 -4.52 -4.20
N HIS A 125 -9.10 -3.96 -5.20
CA HIS A 125 -10.41 -3.34 -5.03
C HIS A 125 -11.53 -4.37 -4.95
N ASP A 126 -11.42 -5.43 -5.75
CA ASP A 126 -12.50 -6.42 -5.88
C ASP A 126 -12.22 -7.69 -5.07
N HIS A 127 -10.97 -8.13 -5.07
CA HIS A 127 -10.56 -9.43 -4.52
C HIS A 127 -9.26 -9.30 -3.72
N PRO A 128 -9.23 -8.51 -2.63
CA PRO A 128 -8.03 -8.36 -1.82
C PRO A 128 -7.67 -9.68 -1.14
N PRO A 129 -6.42 -10.12 -1.22
CA PRO A 129 -5.97 -11.29 -0.50
C PRO A 129 -5.92 -11.01 1.01
N ALA A 130 -5.86 -12.06 1.80
CA ALA A 130 -5.82 -12.01 3.26
C ALA A 130 -4.56 -12.70 3.80
N LEU A 131 -4.39 -12.63 5.10
CA LEU A 131 -3.35 -13.30 5.86
C LEU A 131 -3.93 -14.42 6.69
N LEU A 132 -3.19 -15.52 6.84
CA LEU A 132 -3.51 -16.62 7.74
C LEU A 132 -2.61 -16.56 8.96
N ASN A 133 -3.19 -16.44 10.14
CA ASN A 133 -2.45 -16.49 11.39
C ASN A 133 -2.13 -17.93 11.82
N ARG A 134 -1.42 -18.08 12.93
CA ARG A 134 -1.06 -19.39 13.50
C ARG A 134 -2.27 -20.19 14.01
N GLU A 135 -3.35 -19.50 14.33
CA GLU A 135 -4.62 -20.08 14.82
C GLU A 135 -5.56 -20.47 13.68
N CYS A 136 -5.05 -20.48 12.44
CA CYS A 136 -5.83 -20.79 11.23
C CYS A 136 -6.99 -19.81 10.96
N LYS A 137 -6.94 -18.58 11.50
CA LYS A 137 -7.87 -17.51 11.18
C LYS A 137 -7.32 -16.61 10.09
N THR A 138 -8.18 -16.22 9.16
CA THR A 138 -7.84 -15.24 8.14
C THR A 138 -8.07 -13.82 8.65
N ILE A 139 -7.13 -12.93 8.37
CA ILE A 139 -7.12 -11.53 8.79
C ILE A 139 -7.00 -10.65 7.55
N GLU A 140 -7.82 -9.61 7.47
CA GLU A 140 -7.76 -8.62 6.40
C GLU A 140 -6.70 -7.54 6.67
N TRP A 141 -6.15 -6.96 5.61
CA TRP A 141 -5.13 -5.92 5.72
C TRP A 141 -5.60 -4.63 6.40
N ASN A 142 -6.89 -4.32 6.34
CA ASN A 142 -7.50 -3.17 7.01
C ASN A 142 -7.50 -3.26 8.54
N GLN A 143 -7.35 -4.50 9.07
CA GLN A 143 -7.31 -4.80 10.50
C GLN A 143 -5.90 -4.71 11.08
N ILE A 144 -4.89 -4.49 10.23
CA ILE A 144 -3.49 -4.49 10.64
C ILE A 144 -2.96 -3.07 10.70
N ALA A 145 -2.44 -2.69 11.88
CA ALA A 145 -1.73 -1.44 12.01
C ALA A 145 -0.44 -1.46 11.18
N PRO A 146 -0.17 -0.44 10.35
CA PRO A 146 0.98 -0.45 9.44
C PRO A 146 2.35 -0.65 10.12
N GLU A 147 2.52 -0.22 11.36
CA GLU A 147 3.74 -0.44 12.16
C GLU A 147 4.02 -1.92 12.45
N ASN A 148 2.97 -2.75 12.55
CA ASN A 148 3.08 -4.19 12.81
C ASN A 148 3.28 -4.99 11.52
N LEU A 149 3.28 -4.35 10.37
CA LEU A 149 3.32 -5.00 9.06
C LEU A 149 4.47 -6.01 8.95
N GLN A 150 5.67 -5.65 9.37
CA GLN A 150 6.84 -6.51 9.22
C GLN A 150 6.75 -7.80 10.06
N GLU A 151 6.21 -7.71 11.27
CA GLU A 151 5.94 -8.86 12.12
C GLU A 151 4.88 -9.76 11.48
N MET A 152 3.81 -9.16 10.96
CA MET A 152 2.75 -9.89 10.27
C MET A 152 3.27 -10.64 9.04
N LEU A 153 4.11 -10.00 8.21
CA LEU A 153 4.71 -10.63 7.04
C LEU A 153 5.66 -11.80 7.42
N GLY A 154 6.27 -11.76 8.59
CA GLY A 154 7.16 -12.83 9.09
C GLY A 154 6.44 -13.98 9.77
N THR A 155 5.22 -13.79 10.27
CA THR A 155 4.49 -14.76 11.08
C THR A 155 3.25 -15.35 10.43
N HIS A 156 2.71 -14.69 9.42
CA HIS A 156 1.49 -15.07 8.73
C HIS A 156 1.79 -15.65 7.35
N ARG A 157 0.81 -16.36 6.79
CA ARG A 157 0.89 -16.94 5.45
C ARG A 157 -0.13 -16.29 4.52
N PRO A 158 0.17 -16.17 3.22
CA PRO A 158 -0.75 -15.56 2.27
C PRO A 158 -1.96 -16.45 1.97
N VAL A 159 -3.14 -15.82 1.86
CA VAL A 159 -4.40 -16.50 1.49
C VAL A 159 -5.06 -15.71 0.37
N CYS A 160 -5.48 -16.39 -0.69
CA CYS A 160 -6.23 -15.77 -1.77
C CYS A 160 -7.65 -15.42 -1.34
N TRP A 161 -8.25 -14.45 -2.01
CA TRP A 161 -9.62 -13.97 -1.75
C TRP A 161 -10.63 -15.11 -1.65
N SER A 162 -10.66 -16.02 -2.62
CA SER A 162 -11.63 -17.12 -2.65
C SER A 162 -11.53 -18.03 -1.40
N CYS A 163 -10.29 -18.34 -0.98
CA CYS A 163 -10.08 -19.15 0.24
C CYS A 163 -10.40 -18.37 1.50
N HIS A 164 -10.11 -17.07 1.54
CA HIS A 164 -10.49 -16.19 2.65
C HIS A 164 -12.02 -16.14 2.81
N MET A 165 -12.73 -15.91 1.73
CA MET A 165 -14.20 -15.89 1.75
C MET A 165 -14.80 -17.24 2.17
N ALA A 166 -14.26 -18.35 1.64
CA ALA A 166 -14.71 -19.69 2.01
C ALA A 166 -14.49 -19.98 3.49
N GLU A 167 -13.33 -19.60 4.05
CA GLU A 167 -13.01 -19.81 5.46
C GLU A 167 -13.84 -18.91 6.37
N THR A 168 -14.05 -17.66 5.99
CA THR A 168 -14.92 -16.72 6.71
C THR A 168 -16.35 -17.25 6.76
N PHE A 169 -16.89 -17.69 5.62
CA PHE A 169 -18.24 -18.25 5.53
C PHE A 169 -18.37 -19.52 6.36
N ARG A 170 -17.37 -20.41 6.32
CA ARG A 170 -17.37 -21.65 7.16
C ARG A 170 -17.42 -21.31 8.64
N ARG A 171 -16.70 -20.30 9.08
CA ARG A 171 -16.65 -19.88 10.48
C ARG A 171 -17.95 -19.21 10.93
N GLU A 172 -18.59 -18.43 10.05
CA GLU A 172 -19.84 -17.71 10.35
C GLU A 172 -21.07 -18.63 10.28
N HIS A 173 -21.00 -19.67 9.46
CA HIS A 173 -22.10 -20.59 9.20
C HIS A 173 -21.69 -22.05 9.34
N PRO A 174 -21.20 -22.48 10.52
CA PRO A 174 -20.74 -23.84 10.73
C PRO A 174 -21.86 -24.88 10.50
N GLU A 175 -23.12 -24.51 10.73
CA GLU A 175 -24.30 -25.37 10.54
C GLU A 175 -24.56 -25.74 9.06
N LYS A 176 -23.98 -24.98 8.10
CA LYS A 176 -24.13 -25.25 6.68
C LYS A 176 -23.07 -26.20 6.13
N PHE A 177 -22.04 -26.47 6.91
CA PHE A 177 -20.96 -27.38 6.53
C PHE A 177 -21.18 -28.73 7.21
N VAL A 178 -21.70 -29.67 6.45
CA VAL A 178 -21.70 -31.09 6.88
C VAL A 178 -20.30 -31.62 6.55
N ASP A 179 -19.56 -32.05 7.56
CA ASP A 179 -18.31 -32.77 7.36
C ASP A 179 -18.62 -34.04 6.56
N ARG A 180 -18.38 -34.02 5.25
CA ARG A 180 -18.33 -35.23 4.47
C ARG A 180 -17.15 -36.03 5.01
N PRO A 181 -17.37 -37.26 5.48
CA PRO A 181 -16.25 -38.10 5.87
C PRO A 181 -15.28 -38.13 4.68
N SER A 182 -14.04 -37.78 4.91
CA SER A 182 -13.00 -37.82 3.90
C SER A 182 -12.94 -39.25 3.39
N THR A 183 -13.43 -39.47 2.16
CA THR A 183 -13.24 -40.75 1.49
C THR A 183 -11.73 -40.95 1.41
N PRO A 184 -11.17 -42.01 2.00
CA PRO A 184 -9.74 -42.22 1.94
C PRO A 184 -9.36 -42.33 0.47
N LEU A 185 -8.46 -41.45 0.03
CA LEU A 185 -7.86 -41.50 -1.30
C LEU A 185 -7.32 -42.93 -1.47
N ARG A 186 -8.02 -43.71 -2.28
CA ARG A 186 -7.55 -45.00 -2.72
C ARG A 186 -6.25 -44.80 -3.46
N MET A 187 -5.12 -45.01 -2.75
CA MET A 187 -3.81 -45.05 -3.41
C MET A 187 -3.89 -46.19 -4.43
N SER A 188 -4.15 -45.86 -5.68
CA SER A 188 -3.97 -46.75 -6.78
C SER A 188 -2.46 -46.99 -6.93
N LEU A 189 -2.04 -48.14 -6.40
CA LEU A 189 -0.76 -48.75 -6.71
C LEU A 189 -0.79 -49.14 -8.17
N TYR A 190 -0.18 -48.34 -9.03
CA TYR A 190 0.25 -48.80 -10.34
C TYR A 190 1.67 -49.37 -10.23
N HIS A 191 1.73 -50.66 -10.39
CA HIS A 191 2.95 -51.41 -10.70
C HIS A 191 3.55 -50.95 -12.03
#